data_648af3266f493ad814cc930ad82843dc
#
_entry.id   648af3266f493ad814cc930ad82843dc
#
_cell.length_a   1.000
_cell.length_b   1.000
_cell.length_c   1.000
_cell.angle_alpha   90.00
_cell.angle_beta   90.00
_cell.angle_gamma   90.00
#
_symmetry.space_group_name_H-M   'P 1'
#
loop_
_entity.id
_entity.type
_entity.pdbx_description
1 polymer ?
#
loop_
_entity_poly.entity_id
_entity_poly.type
_entity_poly.pdbx_seq_one_letter_code
_entity_poly.pdbx_strand_id
1 'polypeptide(L)'
;MTLEEKIAMANQVRSRDRFGSVSPEEQAALPGTETELWIKTANGCKIHVFEERPDTLPPKAALLLNFHGGGFIKGRTDRDRRYCCTLMERLNCLVWDVDYCLAPEKAFPAAVHESYGIAEYAFDHAAELGVDPEKIILAGHSAGGNLVAAACIQNAETHKLRPCCVLMEYFPVDNTVNPIDRLSPELKQDPFWVKRSATEKLYTDFYVGDADPAQPLCSPIKADEAALSTFPDCLILSAGEDNLRDDTEAFALRLIKAGVCVTAQRIPEAMHGFTTNRTPGWERALDAHCKFFREHL
;
A
#
# COMPACT_ATOMS: atom_id res chain seq x y z
N MET A 1 14.75 -15.83 -18.64
CA MET A 1 15.45 -15.59 -17.35
C MET A 1 14.93 -16.61 -16.35
N THR A 2 15.83 -17.34 -15.69
CA THR A 2 15.47 -18.30 -14.64
C THR A 2 15.00 -17.57 -13.38
N LEU A 3 14.32 -18.27 -12.46
CA LEU A 3 13.92 -17.67 -11.19
C LEU A 3 15.14 -17.21 -10.37
N GLU A 4 16.23 -17.98 -10.38
CA GLU A 4 17.47 -17.60 -9.69
C GLU A 4 18.08 -16.32 -10.25
N GLU A 5 18.08 -16.13 -11.57
CA GLU A 5 18.52 -14.88 -12.19
C GLU A 5 17.62 -13.69 -11.81
N LYS A 6 16.30 -13.90 -11.79
CA LYS A 6 15.34 -12.87 -11.34
C LYS A 6 15.59 -12.48 -9.88
N ILE A 7 15.78 -13.46 -8.98
CA ILE A 7 16.10 -13.23 -7.56
C ILE A 7 17.41 -12.46 -7.40
N ALA A 8 18.45 -12.83 -8.15
CA ALA A 8 19.73 -12.12 -8.10
C ALA A 8 19.57 -10.63 -8.50
N MET A 9 18.78 -10.34 -9.53
CA MET A 9 18.48 -8.97 -9.94
C MET A 9 17.65 -8.23 -8.89
N ALA A 10 16.62 -8.88 -8.31
CA ALA A 10 15.82 -8.31 -7.25
C ALA A 10 16.68 -7.94 -6.03
N ASN A 11 17.63 -8.81 -5.64
CA ASN A 11 18.54 -8.54 -4.53
C ASN A 11 19.48 -7.35 -4.80
N GLN A 12 19.90 -7.12 -6.03
CA GLN A 12 20.63 -5.91 -6.40
C GLN A 12 19.77 -4.64 -6.23
N VAL A 13 18.46 -4.74 -6.50
CA VAL A 13 17.51 -3.62 -6.30
C VAL A 13 17.24 -3.40 -4.81
N ARG A 14 17.05 -4.48 -4.06
CA ARG A 14 16.82 -4.46 -2.60
C ARG A 14 17.99 -3.83 -1.84
N SER A 15 19.22 -4.08 -2.26
CA SER A 15 20.43 -3.52 -1.65
C SER A 15 20.63 -2.02 -1.91
N ARG A 16 19.88 -1.43 -2.85
CA ARG A 16 19.98 0.00 -3.17
C ARG A 16 18.94 0.77 -2.37
N ASP A 17 19.36 1.38 -1.27
CA ASP A 17 18.53 2.34 -0.56
C ASP A 17 18.86 3.77 -1.03
N ARG A 18 17.89 4.42 -1.67
CA ARG A 18 18.03 5.79 -2.19
C ARG A 18 17.89 6.85 -1.10
N PHE A 19 17.16 6.55 -0.04
CA PHE A 19 16.76 7.53 0.97
C PHE A 19 17.51 7.36 2.30
N GLY A 20 18.34 6.32 2.43
CA GLY A 20 19.01 5.97 3.67
C GLY A 20 18.07 5.38 4.72
N SER A 21 18.64 4.85 5.77
CA SER A 21 17.92 4.32 6.93
C SER A 21 17.51 5.44 7.89
N VAL A 22 16.49 5.22 8.69
CA VAL A 22 16.17 6.05 9.85
C VAL A 22 17.31 5.94 10.86
N SER A 23 17.78 7.05 11.46
CA SER A 23 18.90 6.98 12.39
C SER A 23 18.60 6.12 13.62
N PRO A 24 19.60 5.47 14.24
CA PRO A 24 19.38 4.70 15.46
C PRO A 24 18.73 5.51 16.58
N GLU A 25 19.08 6.78 16.69
CA GLU A 25 18.50 7.70 17.69
C GLU A 25 17.02 7.96 17.42
N GLU A 26 16.64 8.18 16.15
CA GLU A 26 15.25 8.37 15.75
C GLU A 26 14.47 7.07 15.92
N GLN A 27 15.04 5.91 15.58
CA GLN A 27 14.38 4.62 15.80
C GLN A 27 14.14 4.34 17.28
N ALA A 28 15.09 4.64 18.15
CA ALA A 28 14.97 4.47 19.60
C ALA A 28 13.93 5.44 20.22
N ALA A 29 13.66 6.56 19.57
CA ALA A 29 12.69 7.56 20.01
C ALA A 29 11.27 7.33 19.47
N LEU A 30 11.04 6.30 18.66
CA LEU A 30 9.70 5.99 18.15
C LEU A 30 8.78 5.60 19.31
N PRO A 31 7.53 6.10 19.32
CA PRO A 31 6.58 5.81 20.39
C PRO A 31 6.05 4.39 20.33
N GLY A 32 5.55 3.89 21.46
CA GLY A 32 4.89 2.61 21.57
C GLY A 32 5.82 1.39 21.55
N THR A 33 5.26 0.24 21.29
CA THR A 33 5.98 -1.04 21.26
C THR A 33 5.73 -1.76 19.95
N GLU A 34 6.81 -2.22 19.28
CA GLU A 34 6.75 -3.11 18.13
C GLU A 34 6.80 -4.57 18.59
N THR A 35 5.89 -5.39 18.05
CA THR A 35 5.87 -6.84 18.26
C THR A 35 5.78 -7.55 16.91
N GLU A 36 6.66 -8.51 16.68
CA GLU A 36 6.60 -9.36 15.48
C GLU A 36 5.59 -10.49 15.68
N LEU A 37 4.68 -10.64 14.73
CA LEU A 37 3.65 -11.68 14.75
C LEU A 37 3.75 -12.51 13.45
N TRP A 38 3.48 -13.81 13.57
CA TRP A 38 3.31 -14.71 12.45
C TRP A 38 1.89 -15.26 12.48
N ILE A 39 1.05 -14.75 11.60
CA ILE A 39 -0.37 -15.03 11.56
C ILE A 39 -0.68 -16.05 10.47
N LYS A 40 -1.35 -17.13 10.83
CA LYS A 40 -1.87 -18.12 9.89
C LYS A 40 -3.31 -17.78 9.56
N THR A 41 -3.56 -17.47 8.32
CA THR A 41 -4.88 -17.05 7.81
C THR A 41 -5.71 -18.23 7.30
N ALA A 42 -7.02 -18.05 7.16
CA ALA A 42 -7.94 -19.09 6.72
C ALA A 42 -7.63 -19.60 5.31
N ASN A 43 -7.11 -18.77 4.43
CA ASN A 43 -6.66 -19.17 3.08
C ASN A 43 -5.32 -19.94 3.06
N GLY A 44 -4.76 -20.25 4.25
CA GLY A 44 -3.55 -21.07 4.41
C GLY A 44 -2.22 -20.32 4.33
N CYS A 45 -2.23 -19.00 4.14
CA CYS A 45 -1.02 -18.19 4.18
C CYS A 45 -0.49 -18.07 5.62
N LYS A 46 0.83 -17.93 5.73
CA LYS A 46 1.50 -17.56 6.99
C LYS A 46 2.17 -16.21 6.77
N ILE A 47 1.63 -15.17 7.38
CA ILE A 47 1.97 -13.78 7.09
C ILE A 47 2.75 -13.19 8.26
N HIS A 48 3.81 -12.47 7.97
CA HIS A 48 4.60 -11.72 8.92
C HIS A 48 3.96 -10.34 9.11
N VAL A 49 3.74 -9.94 10.35
CA VAL A 49 3.12 -8.66 10.70
C VAL A 49 3.93 -8.02 11.81
N PHE A 50 4.23 -6.76 11.68
CA PHE A 50 4.77 -5.92 12.75
C PHE A 50 3.63 -5.13 13.37
N GLU A 51 3.30 -5.46 14.60
CA GLU A 51 2.28 -4.75 15.37
C GLU A 51 2.91 -3.58 16.11
N GLU A 52 2.49 -2.36 15.77
CA GLU A 52 2.81 -1.14 16.53
C GLU A 52 1.66 -0.83 17.47
N ARG A 53 1.95 -0.88 18.78
CA ARG A 53 0.97 -0.73 19.85
C ARG A 53 1.28 0.50 20.69
N PRO A 54 0.32 1.40 20.93
CA PRO A 54 0.52 2.54 21.84
C PRO A 54 0.61 2.05 23.30
N ASP A 55 1.25 2.83 24.17
CA ASP A 55 1.37 2.50 25.61
C ASP A 55 0.02 2.30 26.28
N THR A 56 -1.00 2.99 25.83
CA THR A 56 -2.39 2.84 26.29
C THR A 56 -3.32 2.72 25.10
N LEU A 57 -3.84 1.51 24.89
CA LEU A 57 -4.83 1.24 23.85
C LEU A 57 -6.23 1.38 24.44
N PRO A 58 -7.12 2.20 23.86
CA PRO A 58 -8.50 2.31 24.33
C PRO A 58 -9.27 1.01 24.11
N PRO A 59 -10.29 0.71 24.93
CA PRO A 59 -11.21 -0.39 24.64
C PRO A 59 -11.87 -0.19 23.26
N LYS A 60 -12.00 -1.26 22.47
CA LYS A 60 -12.52 -1.18 21.10
C LYS A 60 -11.75 -0.16 20.25
N ALA A 61 -10.44 -0.28 20.29
CA ALA A 61 -9.55 0.56 19.51
C ALA A 61 -9.78 0.38 18.01
N ALA A 62 -9.34 1.37 17.23
CA ALA A 62 -9.21 1.18 15.79
C ALA A 62 -7.99 0.31 15.47
N LEU A 63 -8.06 -0.41 14.34
CA LEU A 63 -6.93 -1.13 13.75
C LEU A 63 -6.68 -0.59 12.33
N LEU A 64 -5.45 -0.19 12.07
CA LEU A 64 -5.00 0.17 10.75
C LEU A 64 -4.05 -0.90 10.22
N LEU A 65 -4.41 -1.54 9.09
CA LEU A 65 -3.51 -2.41 8.34
C LEU A 65 -2.79 -1.58 7.30
N ASN A 66 -1.46 -1.46 7.42
CA ASN A 66 -0.59 -0.79 6.46
C ASN A 66 0.05 -1.81 5.54
N PHE A 67 -0.07 -1.60 4.23
CA PHE A 67 0.64 -2.35 3.19
C PHE A 67 1.71 -1.44 2.59
N HIS A 68 2.97 -1.78 2.86
CA HIS A 68 4.12 -0.96 2.48
C HIS A 68 4.34 -0.87 0.97
N GLY A 69 5.08 0.14 0.53
CA GLY A 69 5.54 0.28 -0.84
C GLY A 69 6.74 -0.62 -1.15
N GLY A 70 7.29 -0.46 -2.36
CA GLY A 70 8.50 -1.20 -2.75
C GLY A 70 8.40 -1.93 -4.07
N GLY A 71 7.37 -1.60 -4.89
CA GLY A 71 7.19 -2.19 -6.22
C GLY A 71 6.98 -3.71 -6.18
N PHE A 72 6.41 -4.24 -5.11
CA PHE A 72 6.20 -5.66 -4.83
C PHE A 72 7.50 -6.48 -4.69
N ILE A 73 8.67 -5.85 -4.76
CA ILE A 73 9.99 -6.47 -4.76
C ILE A 73 10.78 -6.18 -3.49
N LYS A 74 10.66 -4.94 -2.99
CA LYS A 74 11.32 -4.51 -1.76
C LYS A 74 10.39 -4.74 -0.58
N GLY A 75 10.95 -5.26 0.52
CA GLY A 75 10.22 -5.45 1.77
C GLY A 75 10.07 -4.16 2.57
N ARG A 76 9.43 -4.31 3.69
CA ARG A 76 9.29 -3.29 4.74
C ARG A 76 10.64 -2.69 5.13
N THR A 77 10.62 -1.43 5.53
CA THR A 77 11.79 -0.68 5.98
C THR A 77 11.52 0.01 7.32
N ASP A 78 12.58 0.53 7.96
CA ASP A 78 12.48 1.37 9.16
C ASP A 78 11.68 2.68 8.92
N ARG A 79 11.60 3.14 7.68
CA ARG A 79 10.76 4.29 7.29
C ARG A 79 9.27 3.95 7.34
N ASP A 80 8.91 2.72 6.98
CA ASP A 80 7.52 2.22 7.09
C ASP A 80 7.16 2.11 8.58
N ARG A 81 8.04 1.57 9.42
CA ARG A 81 7.87 1.58 10.87
C ARG A 81 7.62 2.98 11.41
N ARG A 82 8.48 3.95 11.05
CA ARG A 82 8.35 5.34 11.47
C ARG A 82 7.01 5.95 11.06
N TYR A 83 6.54 5.65 9.85
CA TYR A 83 5.23 6.06 9.36
C TYR A 83 4.10 5.44 10.20
N CYS A 84 4.14 4.13 10.42
CA CYS A 84 3.18 3.41 11.25
C CYS A 84 3.13 3.92 12.70
N CYS A 85 4.29 4.11 13.35
CA CYS A 85 4.36 4.71 14.68
C CYS A 85 3.76 6.12 14.73
N THR A 86 3.95 6.93 13.67
CA THR A 86 3.35 8.27 13.62
C THR A 86 1.83 8.23 13.52
N LEU A 87 1.27 7.29 12.74
CA LEU A 87 -0.17 7.10 12.66
C LEU A 87 -0.74 6.53 13.97
N MET A 88 -0.06 5.52 14.54
CA MET A 88 -0.42 4.93 15.83
C MET A 88 -0.55 6.00 16.93
N GLU A 89 0.46 6.88 17.06
CA GLU A 89 0.48 7.95 18.04
C GLU A 89 -0.63 8.99 17.78
N ARG A 90 -0.75 9.48 16.53
CA ARG A 90 -1.72 10.52 16.18
C ARG A 90 -3.17 10.08 16.27
N LEU A 91 -3.45 8.79 16.05
CA LEU A 91 -4.81 8.23 16.05
C LEU A 91 -5.13 7.45 17.32
N ASN A 92 -4.13 7.17 18.15
CA ASN A 92 -4.23 6.28 19.32
C ASN A 92 -4.90 4.94 18.95
N CYS A 93 -4.38 4.29 17.93
CA CYS A 93 -4.89 3.05 17.36
C CYS A 93 -3.82 1.96 17.32
N LEU A 94 -4.23 0.72 17.11
CA LEU A 94 -3.34 -0.37 16.77
C LEU A 94 -2.96 -0.28 15.29
N VAL A 95 -1.70 -0.48 14.94
CA VAL A 95 -1.26 -0.53 13.54
C VAL A 95 -0.58 -1.86 13.26
N TRP A 96 -1.01 -2.54 12.21
CA TRP A 96 -0.34 -3.70 11.65
C TRP A 96 0.38 -3.30 10.37
N ASP A 97 1.71 -3.30 10.39
CA ASP A 97 2.54 -3.14 9.22
C ASP A 97 2.80 -4.51 8.60
N VAL A 98 2.14 -4.79 7.50
CA VAL A 98 2.07 -6.12 6.90
C VAL A 98 3.26 -6.35 5.97
N ASP A 99 4.15 -7.27 6.36
CA ASP A 99 5.31 -7.68 5.55
C ASP A 99 4.89 -8.83 4.61
N TYR A 100 4.16 -8.47 3.57
CA TYR A 100 3.65 -9.41 2.57
C TYR A 100 4.76 -9.98 1.70
N CYS A 101 4.49 -11.13 1.07
CA CYS A 101 5.47 -11.83 0.24
C CYS A 101 5.87 -11.02 -1.00
N LEU A 102 7.13 -11.21 -1.41
CA LEU A 102 7.75 -10.41 -2.46
C LEU A 102 7.96 -11.21 -3.75
N ALA A 103 7.87 -10.51 -4.87
CA ALA A 103 8.30 -10.98 -6.16
C ALA A 103 9.84 -10.78 -6.30
N PRO A 104 10.52 -11.58 -7.12
CA PRO A 104 9.98 -12.64 -7.99
C PRO A 104 9.81 -13.98 -7.30
N GLU A 105 10.15 -14.14 -6.01
CA GLU A 105 10.06 -15.40 -5.27
C GLU A 105 8.61 -15.89 -5.22
N LYS A 106 7.68 -14.97 -5.02
CA LYS A 106 6.24 -15.19 -5.04
C LYS A 106 5.56 -14.10 -5.88
N ALA A 107 5.46 -14.36 -7.18
CA ALA A 107 4.78 -13.47 -8.12
C ALA A 107 3.26 -13.40 -7.87
N PHE A 108 2.57 -12.49 -8.55
CA PHE A 108 1.11 -12.39 -8.55
C PHE A 108 0.45 -13.76 -8.79
N PRO A 109 -0.60 -14.12 -8.05
CA PRO A 109 -1.36 -13.29 -7.11
C PRO A 109 -0.99 -13.45 -5.62
N ALA A 110 0.22 -13.95 -5.29
CA ALA A 110 0.56 -14.35 -3.91
C ALA A 110 0.40 -13.20 -2.89
N ALA A 111 0.95 -12.01 -3.17
CA ALA A 111 0.83 -10.84 -2.29
C ALA A 111 -0.63 -10.38 -2.14
N VAL A 112 -1.47 -10.50 -3.17
CA VAL A 112 -2.91 -10.20 -3.10
C VAL A 112 -3.60 -11.16 -2.14
N HIS A 113 -3.32 -12.46 -2.24
CA HIS A 113 -3.91 -13.47 -1.35
C HIS A 113 -3.48 -13.26 0.11
N GLU A 114 -2.22 -12.88 0.35
CA GLU A 114 -1.74 -12.55 1.68
C GLU A 114 -2.43 -11.30 2.22
N SER A 115 -2.50 -10.23 1.43
CA SER A 115 -3.13 -8.96 1.84
C SER A 115 -4.63 -9.12 2.13
N TYR A 116 -5.33 -9.86 1.30
CA TYR A 116 -6.74 -10.19 1.56
C TYR A 116 -6.89 -11.06 2.80
N GLY A 117 -6.09 -12.12 2.92
CA GLY A 117 -6.18 -13.07 4.04
C GLY A 117 -5.89 -12.45 5.40
N ILE A 118 -4.92 -11.53 5.49
CA ILE A 118 -4.63 -10.84 6.76
C ILE A 118 -5.73 -9.83 7.10
N ALA A 119 -6.33 -9.18 6.11
CA ALA A 119 -7.48 -8.32 6.34
C ALA A 119 -8.68 -9.15 6.85
N GLU A 120 -9.02 -10.27 6.20
CA GLU A 120 -10.06 -11.20 6.66
C GLU A 120 -9.80 -11.66 8.10
N TYR A 121 -8.56 -12.06 8.41
CA TYR A 121 -8.18 -12.47 9.78
C TYR A 121 -8.45 -11.35 10.80
N ALA A 122 -8.12 -10.10 10.47
CA ALA A 122 -8.34 -8.98 11.36
C ALA A 122 -9.82 -8.76 11.71
N PHE A 123 -10.73 -8.93 10.72
CA PHE A 123 -12.17 -8.86 10.96
C PHE A 123 -12.69 -10.03 11.78
N ASP A 124 -12.26 -11.24 11.47
CA ASP A 124 -12.73 -12.47 12.15
C ASP A 124 -12.28 -12.52 13.61
N HIS A 125 -11.13 -11.92 13.95
CA HIS A 125 -10.53 -11.95 15.28
C HIS A 125 -10.56 -10.59 16.01
N ALA A 126 -11.34 -9.61 15.52
CA ALA A 126 -11.37 -8.27 16.07
C ALA A 126 -11.59 -8.22 17.59
N ALA A 127 -12.50 -9.07 18.11
CA ALA A 127 -12.79 -9.15 19.53
C ALA A 127 -11.58 -9.66 20.35
N GLU A 128 -10.84 -10.63 19.83
CA GLU A 128 -9.64 -11.21 20.47
C GLU A 128 -8.48 -10.20 20.47
N LEU A 129 -8.39 -9.39 19.41
CA LEU A 129 -7.42 -8.31 19.25
C LEU A 129 -7.75 -7.09 20.14
N GLY A 130 -8.97 -7.03 20.69
CA GLY A 130 -9.45 -5.87 21.46
C GLY A 130 -9.79 -4.66 20.61
N VAL A 131 -10.03 -4.86 19.29
CA VAL A 131 -10.36 -3.81 18.34
C VAL A 131 -11.85 -3.80 17.98
N ASP A 132 -12.34 -2.67 17.51
CA ASP A 132 -13.69 -2.53 16.99
C ASP A 132 -13.71 -2.96 15.52
N PRO A 133 -14.49 -3.99 15.13
CA PRO A 133 -14.57 -4.40 13.72
C PRO A 133 -15.14 -3.30 12.80
N GLU A 134 -15.82 -2.30 13.37
CA GLU A 134 -16.32 -1.14 12.62
C GLU A 134 -15.29 -0.03 12.46
N LYS A 135 -14.08 -0.21 13.03
CA LYS A 135 -12.97 0.75 12.99
C LYS A 135 -11.70 0.12 12.42
N ILE A 136 -11.84 -0.75 11.44
CA ILE A 136 -10.71 -1.33 10.72
C ILE A 136 -10.48 -0.55 9.43
N ILE A 137 -9.25 -0.08 9.25
CA ILE A 137 -8.79 0.72 8.11
C ILE A 137 -7.80 -0.11 7.29
N LEU A 138 -7.91 -0.07 5.96
CA LEU A 138 -6.87 -0.58 5.08
C LEU A 138 -6.13 0.62 4.46
N ALA A 139 -4.83 0.65 4.60
CA ALA A 139 -3.98 1.71 4.07
C ALA A 139 -2.81 1.14 3.28
N GLY A 140 -2.45 1.77 2.18
CA GLY A 140 -1.30 1.34 1.40
C GLY A 140 -0.76 2.42 0.48
N HIS A 141 0.54 2.36 0.25
CA HIS A 141 1.22 3.33 -0.60
C HIS A 141 2.04 2.61 -1.67
N SER A 142 2.09 3.17 -2.87
CA SER A 142 2.74 2.55 -4.03
C SER A 142 2.21 1.13 -4.28
N ALA A 143 3.05 0.10 -4.28
CA ALA A 143 2.64 -1.30 -4.40
C ALA A 143 1.55 -1.69 -3.39
N GLY A 144 1.66 -1.22 -2.13
CA GLY A 144 0.66 -1.47 -1.09
C GLY A 144 -0.70 -0.86 -1.41
N GLY A 145 -0.75 0.31 -2.05
CA GLY A 145 -2.01 0.89 -2.51
C GLY A 145 -2.72 0.04 -3.58
N ASN A 146 -1.96 -0.60 -4.46
CA ASN A 146 -2.50 -1.59 -5.40
C ASN A 146 -3.07 -2.82 -4.66
N LEU A 147 -2.38 -3.30 -3.60
CA LEU A 147 -2.87 -4.42 -2.79
C LEU A 147 -4.15 -4.08 -2.03
N VAL A 148 -4.29 -2.85 -1.51
CA VAL A 148 -5.55 -2.37 -0.92
C VAL A 148 -6.67 -2.37 -1.96
N ALA A 149 -6.43 -1.82 -3.15
CA ALA A 149 -7.41 -1.82 -4.22
C ALA A 149 -7.80 -3.26 -4.63
N ALA A 150 -6.83 -4.16 -4.76
CA ALA A 150 -7.07 -5.57 -5.08
C ALA A 150 -7.89 -6.27 -3.99
N ALA A 151 -7.62 -6.00 -2.70
CA ALA A 151 -8.40 -6.55 -1.60
C ALA A 151 -9.87 -6.08 -1.62
N CYS A 152 -10.11 -4.80 -1.93
CA CYS A 152 -11.47 -4.28 -2.10
C CYS A 152 -12.18 -4.90 -3.31
N ILE A 153 -11.49 -5.09 -4.44
CA ILE A 153 -12.06 -5.75 -5.63
C ILE A 153 -12.41 -7.21 -5.30
N GLN A 154 -11.52 -7.96 -4.65
CA GLN A 154 -11.80 -9.33 -4.24
C GLN A 154 -12.97 -9.40 -3.25
N ASN A 155 -13.11 -8.39 -2.40
CA ASN A 155 -14.20 -8.31 -1.43
C ASN A 155 -15.58 -8.12 -2.09
N ALA A 156 -15.66 -7.60 -3.31
CA ALA A 156 -16.92 -7.48 -4.05
C ALA A 156 -17.63 -8.84 -4.24
N GLU A 157 -16.86 -9.93 -4.31
CA GLU A 157 -17.41 -11.29 -4.44
C GLU A 157 -17.65 -11.96 -3.07
N THR A 158 -16.81 -11.66 -2.08
CA THR A 158 -16.79 -12.40 -0.80
C THR A 158 -17.59 -11.73 0.30
N HIS A 159 -17.69 -10.40 0.27
CA HIS A 159 -18.37 -9.54 1.27
C HIS A 159 -17.93 -9.78 2.73
N LYS A 160 -16.67 -10.21 2.92
CA LYS A 160 -16.13 -10.52 4.25
C LYS A 160 -15.47 -9.34 4.94
N LEU A 161 -14.94 -8.40 4.15
CA LEU A 161 -14.29 -7.22 4.68
C LEU A 161 -15.28 -6.05 4.75
N ARG A 162 -15.23 -5.29 5.83
CA ARG A 162 -16.03 -4.07 6.02
C ARG A 162 -15.16 -2.96 6.58
N PRO A 163 -14.08 -2.57 5.88
CA PRO A 163 -13.25 -1.47 6.37
C PRO A 163 -14.07 -0.18 6.42
N CYS A 164 -13.91 0.58 7.51
CA CYS A 164 -14.63 1.85 7.66
C CYS A 164 -14.20 2.87 6.60
N CYS A 165 -12.95 2.80 6.18
CA CYS A 165 -12.42 3.57 5.05
C CYS A 165 -11.12 2.95 4.55
N VAL A 166 -10.63 3.41 3.39
CA VAL A 166 -9.34 2.99 2.84
C VAL A 166 -8.50 4.19 2.39
N LEU A 167 -7.18 4.02 2.47
CA LEU A 167 -6.18 4.95 1.93
C LEU A 167 -5.38 4.27 0.82
N MET A 168 -5.25 4.94 -0.32
CA MET A 168 -4.39 4.51 -1.42
C MET A 168 -3.57 5.71 -1.92
N GLU A 169 -2.24 5.63 -1.85
CA GLU A 169 -1.36 6.73 -2.23
C GLU A 169 -0.47 6.35 -3.42
N TYR A 170 -0.36 7.26 -4.38
CA TYR A 170 0.56 7.22 -5.54
C TYR A 170 0.84 5.80 -6.05
N PHE A 171 -0.19 5.04 -6.30
CA PHE A 171 -0.12 3.59 -6.55
C PHE A 171 -0.29 3.22 -8.03
N PRO A 172 0.34 2.12 -8.49
CA PRO A 172 0.15 1.61 -9.83
C PRO A 172 -1.25 1.01 -9.96
N VAL A 173 -2.02 1.44 -10.95
CA VAL A 173 -3.38 0.94 -11.20
C VAL A 173 -3.50 0.12 -12.48
N ASP A 174 -2.52 0.21 -13.37
CA ASP A 174 -2.47 -0.49 -14.65
C ASP A 174 -1.09 -1.08 -14.93
N ASN A 175 -0.94 -2.37 -14.65
CA ASN A 175 0.30 -3.12 -14.90
C ASN A 175 0.43 -3.60 -16.37
N THR A 176 -0.54 -3.28 -17.23
CA THR A 176 -0.45 -3.52 -18.69
C THR A 176 0.32 -2.43 -19.42
N VAL A 177 0.45 -1.24 -18.82
CA VAL A 177 1.12 -0.08 -19.43
C VAL A 177 2.62 -0.13 -19.15
N ASN A 178 3.44 0.02 -20.21
CA ASN A 178 4.88 0.16 -20.02
C ASN A 178 5.17 1.50 -19.32
N PRO A 179 5.91 1.53 -18.19
CA PRO A 179 6.17 2.76 -17.44
C PRO A 179 6.75 3.92 -18.27
N ILE A 180 7.53 3.63 -19.30
CA ILE A 180 8.07 4.65 -20.20
C ILE A 180 6.96 5.40 -20.95
N ASP A 181 5.82 4.77 -21.21
CA ASP A 181 4.71 5.36 -21.95
C ASP A 181 3.88 6.34 -21.14
N ARG A 182 4.06 6.33 -19.80
CA ARG A 182 3.49 7.33 -18.89
C ARG A 182 4.22 8.67 -18.92
N LEU A 183 5.43 8.70 -19.49
CA LEU A 183 6.25 9.91 -19.54
C LEU A 183 5.86 10.81 -20.70
N SER A 184 5.87 12.11 -20.47
CA SER A 184 5.77 13.10 -21.56
C SER A 184 6.97 12.98 -22.54
N PRO A 185 6.86 13.50 -23.76
CA PRO A 185 7.98 13.50 -24.71
C PRO A 185 9.26 14.14 -24.17
N GLU A 186 9.14 15.15 -23.33
CA GLU A 186 10.26 15.85 -22.67
C GLU A 186 10.93 14.95 -21.66
N LEU A 187 10.15 14.30 -20.78
CA LEU A 187 10.66 13.40 -19.74
C LEU A 187 11.28 12.13 -20.33
N LYS A 188 10.84 11.67 -21.50
CA LYS A 188 11.47 10.57 -22.22
C LYS A 188 12.89 10.87 -22.70
N GLN A 189 13.31 12.13 -22.70
CA GLN A 189 14.67 12.55 -23.02
C GLN A 189 15.55 12.71 -21.78
N ASP A 190 14.97 12.71 -20.57
CA ASP A 190 15.71 12.82 -19.33
C ASP A 190 16.23 11.43 -18.87
N PRO A 191 17.56 11.25 -18.76
CA PRO A 191 18.15 9.95 -18.33
C PRO A 191 17.65 9.46 -16.98
N PHE A 192 17.28 10.34 -16.06
CA PHE A 192 16.73 9.97 -14.75
C PHE A 192 15.40 9.24 -14.92
N TRP A 193 14.47 9.82 -15.67
CA TRP A 193 13.14 9.24 -15.88
C TRP A 193 13.17 7.97 -16.72
N VAL A 194 14.03 7.91 -17.74
CA VAL A 194 14.25 6.70 -18.55
C VAL A 194 14.75 5.55 -17.68
N LYS A 195 15.76 5.81 -16.83
CA LYS A 195 16.30 4.80 -15.90
C LYS A 195 15.27 4.37 -14.87
N ARG A 196 14.48 5.30 -14.36
CA ARG A 196 13.39 5.04 -13.42
C ARG A 196 12.35 4.13 -14.05
N SER A 197 11.86 4.46 -15.25
CA SER A 197 10.88 3.64 -15.98
C SER A 197 11.38 2.22 -16.25
N ALA A 198 12.66 2.05 -16.59
CA ALA A 198 13.25 0.73 -16.74
C ALA A 198 13.25 -0.08 -15.43
N THR A 199 13.46 0.59 -14.29
CA THR A 199 13.39 -0.05 -12.98
C THR A 199 11.94 -0.44 -12.63
N GLU A 200 10.98 0.43 -12.89
CA GLU A 200 9.56 0.17 -12.68
C GLU A 200 9.06 -0.97 -13.58
N LYS A 201 9.54 -1.03 -14.84
CA LYS A 201 9.26 -2.16 -15.74
C LYS A 201 9.75 -3.48 -15.17
N LEU A 202 10.95 -3.51 -14.59
CA LEU A 202 11.47 -4.68 -13.90
C LEU A 202 10.56 -5.10 -12.74
N TYR A 203 10.07 -4.13 -11.95
CA TYR A 203 9.15 -4.40 -10.84
C TYR A 203 7.86 -5.02 -11.35
N THR A 204 7.26 -4.44 -12.37
CA THR A 204 6.04 -4.95 -12.99
C THR A 204 6.26 -6.37 -13.55
N ASP A 205 7.34 -6.61 -14.29
CA ASP A 205 7.62 -7.92 -14.89
C ASP A 205 7.82 -9.02 -13.84
N PHE A 206 8.48 -8.69 -12.73
CA PHE A 206 8.70 -9.65 -11.65
C PHE A 206 7.43 -9.88 -10.83
N TYR A 207 6.64 -8.84 -10.60
CA TYR A 207 5.36 -8.95 -9.90
C TYR A 207 4.35 -9.76 -10.70
N VAL A 208 4.13 -9.42 -11.95
CA VAL A 208 3.17 -10.09 -12.83
C VAL A 208 3.57 -11.55 -13.09
N GLY A 209 4.87 -11.81 -13.29
CA GLY A 209 5.35 -13.14 -13.62
C GLY A 209 4.75 -13.64 -14.94
N ASP A 210 4.15 -14.83 -14.89
CA ASP A 210 3.52 -15.47 -16.05
C ASP A 210 2.00 -15.21 -16.13
N ALA A 211 1.46 -14.37 -15.23
CA ALA A 211 0.04 -14.08 -15.19
C ALA A 211 -0.35 -13.04 -16.26
N ASP A 212 -1.65 -12.94 -16.54
CA ASP A 212 -2.19 -11.86 -17.35
C ASP A 212 -2.25 -10.57 -16.53
N PRO A 213 -1.51 -9.51 -16.90
CA PRO A 213 -1.53 -8.25 -16.18
C PRO A 213 -2.87 -7.51 -16.26
N ALA A 214 -3.76 -7.89 -17.18
CA ALA A 214 -5.08 -7.27 -17.34
C ALA A 214 -6.11 -7.77 -16.31
N GLN A 215 -5.77 -8.76 -15.48
CA GLN A 215 -6.65 -9.20 -14.39
C GLN A 215 -6.90 -8.03 -13.41
N PRO A 216 -8.17 -7.80 -12.97
CA PRO A 216 -8.52 -6.69 -12.08
C PRO A 216 -7.73 -6.68 -10.75
N LEU A 217 -7.38 -7.84 -10.21
CA LEU A 217 -6.57 -7.94 -8.99
C LEU A 217 -5.10 -7.56 -9.22
N CYS A 218 -4.62 -7.58 -10.47
CA CYS A 218 -3.29 -7.11 -10.85
C CYS A 218 -3.33 -5.64 -11.26
N SER A 219 -4.32 -5.28 -12.06
CA SER A 219 -4.54 -3.93 -12.61
C SER A 219 -5.92 -3.41 -12.18
N PRO A 220 -6.05 -2.77 -11.02
CA PRO A 220 -7.34 -2.31 -10.48
C PRO A 220 -8.16 -1.44 -11.42
N ILE A 221 -7.51 -0.73 -12.34
CA ILE A 221 -8.19 0.07 -13.37
C ILE A 221 -9.05 -0.78 -14.32
N LYS A 222 -8.83 -2.09 -14.39
CA LYS A 222 -9.59 -3.02 -15.24
C LYS A 222 -10.82 -3.60 -14.54
N ALA A 223 -11.02 -3.33 -13.24
CA ALA A 223 -12.20 -3.80 -12.52
C ALA A 223 -13.49 -3.23 -13.14
N ASP A 224 -14.56 -3.99 -13.10
CA ASP A 224 -15.86 -3.52 -13.56
C ASP A 224 -16.50 -2.54 -12.55
N GLU A 225 -17.56 -1.87 -12.99
CA GLU A 225 -18.24 -0.86 -12.18
C GLU A 225 -18.94 -1.49 -10.97
N ALA A 226 -19.43 -2.74 -11.10
CA ALA A 226 -20.08 -3.45 -10.02
C ALA A 226 -19.10 -3.71 -8.86
N ALA A 227 -17.90 -4.19 -9.15
CA ALA A 227 -16.86 -4.37 -8.14
C ALA A 227 -16.39 -3.03 -7.54
N LEU A 228 -16.21 -1.99 -8.38
CA LEU A 228 -15.79 -0.67 -7.89
C LEU A 228 -16.84 -0.03 -6.98
N SER A 229 -18.12 -0.22 -7.23
CA SER A 229 -19.21 0.36 -6.42
C SER A 229 -19.29 -0.18 -4.99
N THR A 230 -18.56 -1.27 -4.68
CA THR A 230 -18.52 -1.87 -3.34
C THR A 230 -17.39 -1.32 -2.45
N PHE A 231 -16.57 -0.42 -2.99
CA PHE A 231 -15.51 0.19 -2.20
C PHE A 231 -16.07 1.01 -1.04
N PRO A 232 -15.41 0.99 0.12
CA PRO A 232 -15.73 1.91 1.21
C PRO A 232 -15.31 3.34 0.86
N ASP A 233 -15.54 4.29 1.75
CA ASP A 233 -15.03 5.65 1.62
C ASP A 233 -13.52 5.64 1.42
N CYS A 234 -13.03 6.39 0.43
CA CYS A 234 -11.64 6.36 -0.01
C CYS A 234 -10.95 7.70 0.18
N LEU A 235 -9.73 7.68 0.73
CA LEU A 235 -8.76 8.75 0.55
C LEU A 235 -7.73 8.32 -0.51
N ILE A 236 -7.60 9.13 -1.56
CA ILE A 236 -6.63 8.88 -2.63
C ILE A 236 -5.71 10.08 -2.78
N LEU A 237 -4.40 9.86 -2.57
CA LEU A 237 -3.39 10.89 -2.73
C LEU A 237 -2.48 10.61 -3.92
N SER A 238 -2.29 11.61 -4.79
CA SER A 238 -1.33 11.57 -5.87
C SER A 238 -0.14 12.50 -5.61
N ALA A 239 1.04 12.10 -6.06
CA ALA A 239 2.23 12.94 -6.03
C ALA A 239 2.36 13.70 -7.35
N GLY A 240 2.51 15.03 -7.30
CA GLY A 240 2.49 15.90 -8.48
C GLY A 240 3.64 15.63 -9.44
N GLU A 241 4.82 15.32 -8.90
CA GLU A 241 6.06 15.01 -9.63
C GLU A 241 6.28 13.49 -9.76
N ASP A 242 5.21 12.73 -10.05
CA ASP A 242 5.25 11.27 -10.20
C ASP A 242 4.64 10.83 -11.53
N ASN A 243 5.24 9.83 -12.16
CA ASN A 243 4.71 9.23 -13.38
C ASN A 243 3.47 8.35 -13.14
N LEU A 244 3.15 7.99 -11.88
CA LEU A 244 1.90 7.32 -11.51
C LEU A 244 0.77 8.29 -11.14
N ARG A 245 1.03 9.61 -11.19
CA ARG A 245 0.04 10.64 -10.83
C ARG A 245 -1.27 10.48 -11.59
N ASP A 246 -1.18 10.45 -12.91
CA ASP A 246 -2.36 10.43 -13.77
C ASP A 246 -3.13 9.10 -13.65
N ASP A 247 -2.42 7.99 -13.46
CA ASP A 247 -3.00 6.67 -13.18
C ASP A 247 -3.81 6.68 -11.87
N THR A 248 -3.19 7.19 -10.78
CA THR A 248 -3.83 7.29 -9.46
C THR A 248 -5.09 8.14 -9.52
N GLU A 249 -5.04 9.28 -10.20
CA GLU A 249 -6.19 10.18 -10.35
C GLU A 249 -7.28 9.60 -11.26
N ALA A 250 -6.90 8.88 -12.31
CA ALA A 250 -7.86 8.18 -13.16
C ALA A 250 -8.65 7.11 -12.38
N PHE A 251 -8.01 6.42 -11.45
CA PHE A 251 -8.68 5.45 -10.60
C PHE A 251 -9.66 6.12 -9.62
N ALA A 252 -9.26 7.24 -9.01
CA ALA A 252 -10.16 8.04 -8.16
C ALA A 252 -11.43 8.47 -8.91
N LEU A 253 -11.28 8.93 -10.16
CA LEU A 253 -12.41 9.29 -11.01
C LEU A 253 -13.31 8.09 -11.36
N ARG A 254 -12.74 6.89 -11.52
CA ARG A 254 -13.53 5.68 -11.74
C ARG A 254 -14.37 5.30 -10.52
N LEU A 255 -13.79 5.40 -9.31
CA LEU A 255 -14.53 5.16 -8.06
C LEU A 255 -15.65 6.18 -7.87
N ILE A 256 -15.41 7.46 -8.14
CA ILE A 256 -16.45 8.50 -8.10
C ILE A 256 -17.59 8.19 -9.07
N LYS A 257 -17.28 7.76 -10.30
CA LYS A 257 -18.30 7.36 -11.28
C LYS A 257 -19.09 6.12 -10.85
N ALA A 258 -18.46 5.21 -10.13
CA ALA A 258 -19.12 4.05 -9.53
C ALA A 258 -19.96 4.39 -8.28
N GLY A 259 -20.01 5.65 -7.86
CA GLY A 259 -20.82 6.11 -6.73
C GLY A 259 -20.14 6.06 -5.36
N VAL A 260 -18.83 5.79 -5.33
CA VAL A 260 -18.05 5.74 -4.07
C VAL A 260 -17.76 7.15 -3.57
N CYS A 261 -17.81 7.35 -2.26
CA CYS A 261 -17.35 8.58 -1.61
C CYS A 261 -15.82 8.64 -1.63
N VAL A 262 -15.25 9.56 -2.41
CA VAL A 262 -13.80 9.69 -2.61
C VAL A 262 -13.34 11.09 -2.25
N THR A 263 -12.40 11.17 -1.30
CA THR A 263 -11.55 12.35 -1.11
C THR A 263 -10.28 12.16 -1.91
N ALA A 264 -10.10 12.93 -2.98
CA ALA A 264 -8.90 12.87 -3.81
C ALA A 264 -8.11 14.17 -3.69
N GLN A 265 -6.78 14.05 -3.48
CA GLN A 265 -5.90 15.21 -3.37
C GLN A 265 -4.57 14.97 -4.08
N ARG A 266 -4.15 15.94 -4.91
CA ARG A 266 -2.78 16.01 -5.43
C ARG A 266 -1.92 16.83 -4.47
N ILE A 267 -0.71 16.31 -4.17
CA ILE A 267 0.34 17.06 -3.48
C ILE A 267 1.34 17.53 -4.56
N PRO A 268 1.26 18.79 -5.01
CA PRO A 268 1.92 19.24 -6.25
C PRO A 268 3.43 19.07 -6.27
N GLU A 269 4.09 19.37 -5.14
CA GLU A 269 5.55 19.31 -4.98
C GLU A 269 6.10 17.93 -4.64
N ALA A 270 5.22 16.95 -4.45
CA ALA A 270 5.63 15.63 -3.99
C ALA A 270 6.15 14.75 -5.12
N MET A 271 7.16 13.97 -4.82
CA MET A 271 7.67 12.87 -5.62
C MET A 271 7.15 11.53 -5.09
N HIS A 272 7.29 10.47 -5.88
CA HIS A 272 6.93 9.12 -5.47
C HIS A 272 7.56 8.71 -4.13
N GLY A 273 6.76 8.14 -3.21
CA GLY A 273 7.22 7.68 -1.90
C GLY A 273 7.41 8.79 -0.87
N PHE A 274 6.90 9.99 -1.13
CA PHE A 274 7.14 11.17 -0.32
C PHE A 274 6.69 11.03 1.14
N THR A 275 5.61 10.31 1.40
CA THR A 275 5.03 10.18 2.73
C THR A 275 5.95 9.43 3.69
N THR A 276 6.41 8.24 3.29
CA THR A 276 7.28 7.40 4.12
C THR A 276 8.72 7.90 4.17
N ASN A 277 9.20 8.50 3.07
CA ASN A 277 10.55 9.06 2.99
C ASN A 277 10.67 10.47 3.59
N ARG A 278 9.58 11.08 4.03
CA ARG A 278 9.52 12.45 4.57
C ARG A 278 10.18 13.47 3.65
N THR A 279 9.87 13.38 2.34
CA THR A 279 10.26 14.38 1.35
C THR A 279 9.16 15.43 1.15
N PRO A 280 9.36 16.54 0.44
CA PRO A 280 8.39 17.64 0.36
C PRO A 280 6.95 17.19 0.15
N GLY A 281 6.04 17.71 0.98
CA GLY A 281 4.61 17.37 0.96
C GLY A 281 4.16 16.31 1.97
N TRP A 282 5.09 15.60 2.64
CA TRP A 282 4.76 14.50 3.55
C TRP A 282 3.89 14.91 4.74
N GLU A 283 4.14 16.09 5.33
CA GLU A 283 3.36 16.59 6.47
C GLU A 283 1.92 16.85 6.07
N ARG A 284 1.71 17.48 4.90
CA ARG A 284 0.37 17.72 4.35
C ARG A 284 -0.40 16.44 4.10
N ALA A 285 0.25 15.41 3.56
CA ALA A 285 -0.37 14.10 3.37
C ALA A 285 -0.75 13.46 4.70
N LEU A 286 0.18 13.45 5.67
CA LEU A 286 -0.06 12.88 6.98
C LEU A 286 -1.21 13.59 7.73
N ASP A 287 -1.33 14.92 7.59
CA ASP A 287 -2.46 15.65 8.14
C ASP A 287 -3.78 15.28 7.44
N ALA A 288 -3.76 15.08 6.11
CA ALA A 288 -4.91 14.58 5.36
C ALA A 288 -5.32 13.18 5.80
N HIS A 289 -4.35 12.25 6.00
CA HIS A 289 -4.61 10.91 6.53
C HIS A 289 -5.30 10.99 7.89
N CYS A 290 -4.68 11.69 8.84
CA CYS A 290 -5.20 11.77 10.20
C CYS A 290 -6.57 12.44 10.26
N LYS A 291 -6.81 13.46 9.43
CA LYS A 291 -8.12 14.08 9.34
C LYS A 291 -9.16 13.10 8.82
N PHE A 292 -8.88 12.48 7.67
CA PHE A 292 -9.80 11.54 7.03
C PHE A 292 -10.11 10.36 7.94
N PHE A 293 -9.10 9.74 8.55
CA PHE A 293 -9.33 8.60 9.46
C PHE A 293 -10.17 8.98 10.68
N ARG A 294 -9.94 10.16 11.29
CA ARG A 294 -10.75 10.61 12.44
C ARG A 294 -12.22 10.86 12.09
N GLU A 295 -12.52 11.19 10.84
CA GLU A 295 -13.89 11.37 10.38
C GLU A 295 -14.63 10.02 10.24
N HIS A 296 -13.89 8.88 10.24
CA HIS A 296 -14.43 7.54 10.09
C HIS A 296 -14.26 6.66 11.35
N LEU A 297 -13.61 7.15 12.39
CA LEU A 297 -13.37 6.48 13.67
C LEU A 297 -14.30 7.01 14.77
#